data_7410b05f9efcd31ea64300cb52b3769c
#
_entry.id   7410b05f9efcd31ea64300cb52b3769c
#
_cell.length_a   1.000
_cell.length_b   1.000
_cell.length_c   1.000
_cell.angle_alpha   90.00
_cell.angle_beta   90.00
_cell.angle_gamma   90.00
#
_symmetry.space_group_name_H-M   'P 1'
#
loop_
_entity.id
_entity.type
_entity.pdbx_description
1 polymer ?
#
loop_
_entity_poly.entity_id
_entity_poly.type
_entity_poly.pdbx_seq_one_letter_code
_entity_poly.pdbx_strand_id
1 'polypeptide(L)'
;LLDLILALIRFGKEHQSLFTYIATIAHSGRHKIHWTKTIRTTSPVLQDGKPYYLKCKTKEKAINYDEELICLFYSTLDYLKQSYHFVAKRNLNYETERPHRIKNLIESGKGTRRLRQIRGKYFTDELVQLWHLLYAFYERAEEAAQGKAHDERLLVRNFNTVFEDMIDSLIGEKALPSGLKEQKDGKIIDHIYQDKSLIGDGNIYFIGDSKYYKEDSTVGQHSRYKQFTYAKN
;
A
#
# COMPACT_ATOMS: atom_id res chain seq x y z
N LEU A 1 -5.95 -13.53 5.85
CA LEU A 1 -5.60 -12.83 4.61
C LEU A 1 -5.53 -11.32 4.82
N LEU A 2 -6.51 -10.69 5.50
CA LEU A 2 -6.53 -9.25 5.76
C LEU A 2 -5.27 -8.76 6.48
N ASP A 3 -4.80 -9.47 7.49
CA ASP A 3 -3.57 -9.12 8.23
C ASP A 3 -2.35 -9.04 7.31
N LEU A 4 -2.24 -9.94 6.34
CA LEU A 4 -1.16 -9.94 5.35
C LEU A 4 -1.27 -8.76 4.38
N ILE A 5 -2.49 -8.40 3.97
CA ILE A 5 -2.75 -7.21 3.15
C ILE A 5 -2.29 -5.95 3.90
N LEU A 6 -2.71 -5.82 5.16
CA LEU A 6 -2.32 -4.68 6.00
C LEU A 6 -0.81 -4.64 6.25
N ALA A 7 -0.16 -5.79 6.45
CA ALA A 7 1.28 -5.90 6.59
C ALA A 7 2.03 -5.48 5.32
N LEU A 8 1.55 -5.87 4.12
CA LEU A 8 2.12 -5.42 2.85
C LEU A 8 1.99 -3.90 2.66
N ILE A 9 0.82 -3.33 2.99
CA ILE A 9 0.60 -1.88 2.89
C ILE A 9 1.51 -1.14 3.87
N ARG A 10 1.64 -1.63 5.10
CA ARG A 10 2.55 -1.05 6.11
C ARG A 10 3.99 -1.12 5.66
N PHE A 11 4.43 -2.27 5.18
CA PHE A 11 5.77 -2.44 4.62
C PHE A 11 6.05 -1.41 3.51
N GLY A 12 5.12 -1.20 2.59
CA GLY A 12 5.25 -0.19 1.53
C GLY A 12 5.34 1.25 2.04
N LYS A 13 4.71 1.56 3.17
CA LYS A 13 4.83 2.89 3.82
C LYS A 13 6.19 3.09 4.50
N GLU A 14 6.70 2.04 5.14
CA GLU A 14 7.96 2.08 5.89
C GLU A 14 9.19 2.03 4.97
N HIS A 15 9.10 1.32 3.83
CA HIS A 15 10.22 1.08 2.91
C HIS A 15 10.02 1.74 1.53
N GLN A 16 9.70 3.03 1.50
CA GLN A 16 9.47 3.77 0.25
C GLN A 16 10.71 3.87 -0.66
N SER A 17 11.89 3.77 -0.08
CA SER A 17 13.20 3.84 -0.79
C SER A 17 13.83 2.46 -0.98
N LEU A 18 13.03 1.40 -1.05
CA LEU A 18 13.55 0.05 -1.28
C LEU A 18 13.99 -0.08 -2.74
N PHE A 19 15.27 -0.38 -2.95
CA PHE A 19 15.83 -0.66 -4.27
C PHE A 19 17.04 -1.59 -4.18
N THR A 20 17.33 -2.25 -5.28
CA THR A 20 18.52 -3.07 -5.45
C THR A 20 19.45 -2.46 -6.47
N TYR A 21 20.71 -2.92 -6.50
CA TYR A 21 21.69 -2.45 -7.46
C TYR A 21 22.12 -3.55 -8.40
N ILE A 22 22.32 -3.16 -9.67
CA ILE A 22 22.99 -3.99 -10.67
C ILE A 22 24.35 -3.38 -11.04
N ALA A 23 25.29 -4.22 -11.40
CA ALA A 23 26.56 -3.79 -11.95
C ALA A 23 26.42 -3.64 -13.46
N THR A 24 26.37 -2.41 -13.93
CA THR A 24 26.41 -2.10 -15.35
C THR A 24 27.83 -1.84 -15.83
N ILE A 25 28.08 -2.00 -17.12
CA ILE A 25 29.36 -1.76 -17.74
C ILE A 25 29.27 -0.53 -18.62
N ALA A 26 29.98 0.51 -18.22
CA ALA A 26 30.04 1.78 -18.90
C ALA A 26 31.42 2.02 -19.55
N HIS A 27 31.51 3.09 -20.33
CA HIS A 27 32.75 3.55 -20.96
C HIS A 27 33.30 4.85 -20.34
N SER A 28 32.84 5.19 -19.13
CA SER A 28 33.03 6.55 -18.59
C SER A 28 34.43 6.83 -18.02
N GLY A 29 35.23 5.82 -17.76
CA GLY A 29 36.56 5.97 -17.15
C GLY A 29 36.58 6.46 -15.69
N ARG A 30 35.43 6.75 -15.07
CA ARG A 30 35.33 7.32 -13.71
C ARG A 30 35.20 6.29 -12.61
N HIS A 31 34.93 5.01 -12.94
CA HIS A 31 34.68 3.93 -12.00
C HIS A 31 35.75 2.84 -12.11
N LYS A 32 35.69 1.83 -11.22
CA LYS A 32 36.64 0.73 -11.20
C LYS A 32 36.69 0.02 -12.57
N ILE A 33 37.88 -0.10 -13.14
CA ILE A 33 38.09 -0.73 -14.46
C ILE A 33 37.73 -2.23 -14.37
N HIS A 34 36.97 -2.70 -15.35
CA HIS A 34 36.72 -4.11 -15.56
C HIS A 34 37.73 -4.71 -16.52
N TRP A 35 38.93 -5.02 -16.03
CA TRP A 35 40.07 -5.45 -16.86
C TRP A 35 39.75 -6.62 -17.79
N THR A 36 39.12 -7.68 -17.27
CA THR A 36 38.78 -8.85 -18.12
C THR A 36 37.96 -8.45 -19.36
N LYS A 37 36.98 -7.54 -19.21
CA LYS A 37 36.17 -7.10 -20.34
C LYS A 37 36.89 -6.09 -21.22
N THR A 38 37.69 -5.21 -20.62
CA THR A 38 38.54 -4.24 -21.35
C THR A 38 39.50 -5.00 -22.29
N ILE A 39 40.27 -5.98 -21.77
CA ILE A 39 41.25 -6.77 -22.53
C ILE A 39 40.55 -7.55 -23.66
N ARG A 40 39.34 -8.09 -23.43
CA ARG A 40 38.61 -8.90 -24.44
C ARG A 40 37.99 -8.08 -25.55
N THR A 41 37.64 -6.82 -25.29
CA THR A 41 36.82 -6.01 -26.21
C THR A 41 37.48 -4.76 -26.74
N THR A 42 38.65 -4.39 -26.23
CA THR A 42 39.35 -3.16 -26.62
C THR A 42 40.78 -3.50 -27.10
N SER A 43 41.11 -3.06 -28.28
CA SER A 43 42.48 -3.22 -28.80
C SER A 43 43.44 -2.29 -28.06
N PRO A 44 44.55 -2.79 -27.54
CA PRO A 44 45.57 -1.94 -26.92
C PRO A 44 46.38 -1.17 -27.97
N VAL A 45 46.86 -0.01 -27.60
CA VAL A 45 47.95 0.68 -28.32
C VAL A 45 49.29 0.20 -27.75
N LEU A 46 50.17 -0.28 -28.57
CA LEU A 46 51.49 -0.69 -28.14
C LEU A 46 52.45 0.48 -28.15
N GLN A 47 53.05 0.77 -27.01
CA GLN A 47 54.09 1.77 -26.87
C GLN A 47 55.25 1.12 -26.06
N ASP A 48 56.45 1.14 -26.62
CA ASP A 48 57.63 0.53 -26.01
C ASP A 48 57.41 -0.96 -25.59
N GLY A 49 56.70 -1.70 -26.40
CA GLY A 49 56.34 -3.10 -26.13
C GLY A 49 55.32 -3.34 -25.02
N LYS A 50 54.75 -2.28 -24.46
CA LYS A 50 53.70 -2.33 -23.41
C LYS A 50 52.32 -2.00 -23.96
N PRO A 51 51.27 -2.74 -23.56
CA PRO A 51 49.92 -2.45 -24.00
C PRO A 51 49.27 -1.35 -23.15
N TYR A 52 48.76 -0.30 -23.83
CA TYR A 52 47.99 0.79 -23.22
C TYR A 52 46.57 0.78 -23.73
N TYR A 53 45.61 0.79 -22.81
CA TYR A 53 44.17 0.79 -23.13
C TYR A 53 43.61 2.22 -23.00
N LEU A 54 43.39 2.88 -24.12
CA LEU A 54 42.85 4.24 -24.15
C LEU A 54 41.35 4.31 -23.81
N LYS A 55 40.64 3.21 -24.08
CA LYS A 55 39.20 3.10 -23.78
C LYS A 55 38.98 1.90 -22.84
N CYS A 56 38.79 2.19 -21.56
CA CYS A 56 38.53 1.17 -20.55
C CYS A 56 37.04 0.95 -20.35
N LYS A 57 36.68 -0.30 -20.11
CA LYS A 57 35.35 -0.66 -19.60
C LYS A 57 35.35 -0.53 -18.07
N THR A 58 34.39 0.18 -17.51
CA THR A 58 34.26 0.43 -16.08
C THR A 58 33.01 -0.24 -15.51
N LYS A 59 33.07 -0.67 -14.25
CA LYS A 59 31.91 -1.20 -13.52
C LYS A 59 31.23 -0.04 -12.83
N GLU A 60 29.97 0.16 -13.12
CA GLU A 60 29.11 1.16 -12.51
C GLU A 60 27.96 0.50 -11.76
N LYS A 61 27.59 1.03 -10.60
CA LYS A 61 26.39 0.59 -9.89
C LYS A 61 25.20 1.43 -10.36
N ALA A 62 24.17 0.78 -10.89
CA ALA A 62 22.91 1.42 -11.23
C ALA A 62 21.77 0.80 -10.38
N ILE A 63 20.74 1.59 -10.11
CA ILE A 63 19.53 1.07 -9.45
C ILE A 63 18.85 0.11 -10.42
N ASN A 64 18.44 -1.04 -9.89
CA ASN A 64 17.72 -2.05 -10.66
C ASN A 64 16.22 -1.82 -10.52
N TYR A 65 15.63 -1.12 -11.45
CA TYR A 65 14.17 -0.91 -11.49
C TYR A 65 13.37 -2.11 -12.02
N ASP A 66 14.06 -3.11 -12.58
CA ASP A 66 13.46 -4.35 -13.09
C ASP A 66 13.60 -5.50 -12.06
N GLU A 67 13.82 -5.17 -10.79
CA GLU A 67 13.95 -6.18 -9.74
C GLU A 67 12.63 -6.92 -9.52
N GLU A 68 12.65 -8.22 -9.78
CA GLU A 68 11.47 -9.07 -9.87
C GLU A 68 10.60 -9.04 -8.60
N LEU A 69 11.22 -9.11 -7.41
CA LEU A 69 10.50 -9.10 -6.13
C LEU A 69 9.81 -7.76 -5.89
N ILE A 70 10.50 -6.65 -6.17
CA ILE A 70 9.98 -5.30 -5.96
C ILE A 70 8.89 -4.98 -6.99
N CYS A 71 9.09 -5.37 -8.26
CA CYS A 71 8.07 -5.24 -9.29
C CYS A 71 6.80 -6.04 -8.94
N LEU A 72 6.95 -7.28 -8.46
CA LEU A 72 5.84 -8.10 -8.02
C LEU A 72 5.13 -7.49 -6.80
N PHE A 73 5.88 -6.91 -5.86
CA PHE A 73 5.32 -6.22 -4.71
C PHE A 73 4.44 -5.03 -5.12
N TYR A 74 4.95 -4.11 -5.94
CA TYR A 74 4.16 -2.97 -6.40
C TYR A 74 2.98 -3.39 -7.29
N SER A 75 3.15 -4.43 -8.10
CA SER A 75 2.05 -5.03 -8.88
C SER A 75 0.95 -5.58 -7.97
N THR A 76 1.34 -6.20 -6.86
CA THR A 76 0.39 -6.71 -5.86
C THR A 76 -0.35 -5.57 -5.16
N LEU A 77 0.35 -4.47 -4.80
CA LEU A 77 -0.30 -3.29 -4.23
C LEU A 77 -1.29 -2.65 -5.21
N ASP A 78 -0.95 -2.57 -6.51
CA ASP A 78 -1.87 -2.07 -7.54
C ASP A 78 -3.11 -2.97 -7.69
N TYR A 79 -2.93 -4.29 -7.62
CA TYR A 79 -4.03 -5.25 -7.61
C TYR A 79 -4.94 -5.06 -6.38
N LEU A 80 -4.36 -4.93 -5.18
CA LEU A 80 -5.10 -4.70 -3.94
C LEU A 80 -5.87 -3.37 -3.95
N LYS A 81 -5.26 -2.33 -4.52
CA LYS A 81 -5.92 -1.04 -4.69
C LYS A 81 -7.15 -1.15 -5.61
N GLN A 82 -7.04 -1.87 -6.71
CA GLN A 82 -8.14 -2.02 -7.67
C GLN A 82 -9.24 -2.95 -7.16
N SER A 83 -8.88 -4.05 -6.50
CA SER A 83 -9.84 -5.09 -6.09
C SER A 83 -10.53 -4.79 -4.76
N TYR A 84 -9.84 -4.10 -3.84
CA TYR A 84 -10.31 -3.87 -2.47
C TYR A 84 -10.27 -2.41 -2.05
N HIS A 85 -9.92 -1.49 -2.97
CA HIS A 85 -9.88 -0.04 -2.74
C HIS A 85 -8.92 0.42 -1.62
N PHE A 86 -7.94 -0.41 -1.25
CA PHE A 86 -6.92 -0.01 -0.30
C PHE A 86 -6.02 1.10 -0.85
N VAL A 87 -5.72 2.10 -0.01
CA VAL A 87 -4.81 3.17 -0.38
C VAL A 87 -3.36 2.72 -0.15
N ALA A 88 -2.63 2.52 -1.23
CA ALA A 88 -1.20 2.22 -1.20
C ALA A 88 -0.42 3.20 -2.08
N LYS A 89 0.72 3.68 -1.58
CA LYS A 89 1.65 4.49 -2.38
C LYS A 89 2.51 3.56 -3.23
N ARG A 90 2.77 3.96 -4.46
CA ARG A 90 3.61 3.24 -5.41
C ARG A 90 4.84 4.06 -5.77
N ASN A 91 5.97 3.40 -5.92
CA ASN A 91 7.14 4.00 -6.57
C ASN A 91 7.00 3.85 -8.10
N LEU A 92 6.83 4.97 -8.79
CA LEU A 92 6.54 5.03 -10.23
C LEU A 92 7.73 4.60 -11.12
N ASN A 93 8.92 4.47 -10.55
CA ASN A 93 10.09 4.04 -11.31
C ASN A 93 10.10 2.52 -11.61
N TYR A 94 9.31 1.73 -10.88
CA TYR A 94 9.21 0.29 -11.11
C TYR A 94 8.07 -0.01 -12.09
N GLU A 95 8.35 -0.87 -13.06
CA GLU A 95 7.31 -1.41 -13.93
C GLU A 95 6.42 -2.40 -13.16
N THR A 96 5.11 -2.23 -13.30
CA THR A 96 4.14 -3.13 -12.66
C THR A 96 3.36 -3.94 -13.69
N GLU A 97 3.07 -5.17 -13.34
CA GLU A 97 2.18 -6.02 -14.11
C GLU A 97 0.72 -5.56 -13.94
N ARG A 98 -0.08 -5.76 -14.98
CA ARG A 98 -1.51 -5.40 -14.93
C ARG A 98 -2.23 -6.22 -13.85
N PRO A 99 -3.19 -5.65 -13.12
CA PRO A 99 -3.89 -6.33 -12.02
C PRO A 99 -4.51 -7.69 -12.38
N HIS A 100 -5.04 -7.85 -13.61
CA HIS A 100 -5.58 -9.14 -14.06
C HIS A 100 -4.50 -10.26 -14.15
N ARG A 101 -3.23 -9.91 -14.42
CA ARG A 101 -2.14 -10.88 -14.40
C ARG A 101 -1.82 -11.33 -12.99
N ILE A 102 -1.85 -10.41 -12.03
CA ILE A 102 -1.67 -10.74 -10.61
C ILE A 102 -2.79 -11.67 -10.14
N LYS A 103 -4.05 -11.37 -10.50
CA LYS A 103 -5.18 -12.26 -10.25
C LYS A 103 -4.93 -13.67 -10.80
N ASN A 104 -4.50 -13.78 -12.04
CA ASN A 104 -4.18 -15.07 -12.67
C ASN A 104 -3.01 -15.80 -11.97
N LEU A 105 -1.99 -15.06 -11.47
CA LEU A 105 -0.89 -15.66 -10.71
C LEU A 105 -1.38 -16.27 -9.40
N ILE A 106 -2.34 -15.62 -8.72
CA ILE A 106 -2.97 -16.12 -7.50
C ILE A 106 -3.81 -17.36 -7.80
N GLU A 107 -4.77 -17.27 -8.73
CA GLU A 107 -5.71 -18.35 -9.03
C GLU A 107 -5.03 -19.62 -9.57
N SER A 108 -3.92 -19.48 -10.29
CA SER A 108 -3.17 -20.59 -10.88
C SER A 108 -2.06 -21.16 -9.99
N GLY A 109 -1.80 -20.57 -8.80
CA GLY A 109 -0.68 -20.96 -7.94
C GLY A 109 0.71 -20.69 -8.52
N LYS A 110 0.78 -19.95 -9.64
CA LYS A 110 2.07 -19.60 -10.26
C LYS A 110 2.83 -18.55 -9.46
N GLY A 111 2.12 -17.72 -8.67
CA GLY A 111 2.72 -16.69 -7.84
C GLY A 111 3.61 -17.28 -6.74
N THR A 112 3.11 -18.26 -5.99
CA THR A 112 3.87 -18.98 -4.96
C THR A 112 5.07 -19.71 -5.56
N ARG A 113 4.89 -20.35 -6.73
CA ARG A 113 5.99 -21.03 -7.43
C ARG A 113 7.08 -20.04 -7.87
N ARG A 114 6.70 -18.90 -8.44
CA ARG A 114 7.62 -17.83 -8.86
C ARG A 114 8.45 -17.31 -7.68
N LEU A 115 7.79 -17.04 -6.55
CA LEU A 115 8.46 -16.59 -5.33
C LEU A 115 9.45 -17.62 -4.78
N ARG A 116 9.12 -18.91 -4.80
CA ARG A 116 10.06 -19.98 -4.40
C ARG A 116 11.33 -19.99 -5.26
N GLN A 117 11.22 -19.76 -6.55
CA GLN A 117 12.36 -19.76 -7.48
C GLN A 117 13.33 -18.61 -7.21
N ILE A 118 12.83 -17.45 -6.76
CA ILE A 118 13.66 -16.27 -6.54
C ILE A 118 14.18 -16.13 -5.10
N ARG A 119 13.75 -16.99 -4.16
CA ARG A 119 14.11 -16.90 -2.74
C ARG A 119 15.62 -16.73 -2.49
N GLY A 120 16.42 -17.49 -3.18
CA GLY A 120 17.90 -17.51 -3.00
C GLY A 120 18.62 -16.29 -3.54
N LYS A 121 17.94 -15.32 -4.15
CA LYS A 121 18.54 -14.10 -4.69
C LYS A 121 18.71 -12.98 -3.64
N TYR A 122 17.99 -13.05 -2.51
CA TYR A 122 17.86 -11.96 -1.54
C TYR A 122 18.53 -12.31 -0.22
N PHE A 123 19.35 -11.37 0.28
CA PHE A 123 20.15 -11.54 1.49
C PHE A 123 20.03 -10.36 2.45
N THR A 124 19.43 -9.22 2.04
CA THR A 124 19.15 -8.09 2.93
C THR A 124 17.86 -8.34 3.69
N ASP A 125 17.82 -7.95 4.96
CA ASP A 125 16.70 -8.23 5.86
C ASP A 125 15.38 -7.71 5.31
N GLU A 126 15.39 -6.52 4.71
CA GLU A 126 14.18 -5.90 4.13
C GLU A 126 13.64 -6.71 2.94
N LEU A 127 14.53 -7.21 2.05
CA LEU A 127 14.09 -8.01 0.90
C LEU A 127 13.65 -9.41 1.31
N VAL A 128 14.31 -10.00 2.32
CA VAL A 128 13.91 -11.28 2.89
C VAL A 128 12.54 -11.15 3.57
N GLN A 129 12.33 -10.09 4.35
CA GLN A 129 11.03 -9.79 4.97
C GLN A 129 9.94 -9.58 3.91
N LEU A 130 10.22 -8.79 2.87
CA LEU A 130 9.30 -8.59 1.76
C LEU A 130 8.95 -9.90 1.08
N TRP A 131 9.96 -10.75 0.82
CA TRP A 131 9.73 -12.06 0.23
C TRP A 131 8.79 -12.92 1.08
N HIS A 132 9.00 -12.97 2.41
CA HIS A 132 8.13 -13.71 3.32
C HIS A 132 6.70 -13.19 3.33
N LEU A 133 6.51 -11.87 3.35
CA LEU A 133 5.18 -11.26 3.31
C LEU A 133 4.44 -11.58 2.00
N LEU A 134 5.12 -11.42 0.87
CA LEU A 134 4.54 -11.75 -0.44
C LEU A 134 4.23 -13.24 -0.55
N TYR A 135 5.15 -14.10 -0.13
CA TYR A 135 4.94 -15.55 -0.19
C TYR A 135 3.71 -15.97 0.63
N ALA A 136 3.61 -15.51 1.88
CA ALA A 136 2.47 -15.79 2.73
C ALA A 136 1.16 -15.25 2.15
N PHE A 137 1.19 -14.04 1.55
CA PHE A 137 0.03 -13.47 0.88
C PHE A 137 -0.43 -14.32 -0.30
N TYR A 138 0.50 -14.70 -1.22
CA TYR A 138 0.14 -15.50 -2.39
C TYR A 138 -0.36 -16.89 -2.00
N GLU A 139 0.25 -17.53 -1.00
CA GLU A 139 -0.18 -18.84 -0.49
C GLU A 139 -1.62 -18.79 0.07
N ARG A 140 -1.92 -17.80 0.93
CA ARG A 140 -3.26 -17.60 1.50
C ARG A 140 -4.29 -17.18 0.45
N ALA A 141 -3.90 -16.32 -0.50
CA ALA A 141 -4.79 -15.87 -1.56
C ALA A 141 -5.13 -17.02 -2.53
N GLU A 142 -4.17 -17.92 -2.81
CA GLU A 142 -4.38 -19.14 -3.59
C GLU A 142 -5.35 -20.09 -2.89
N GLU A 143 -5.16 -20.34 -1.58
CA GLU A 143 -6.09 -21.16 -0.77
C GLU A 143 -7.52 -20.58 -0.80
N ALA A 144 -7.66 -19.27 -0.66
CA ALA A 144 -8.94 -18.59 -0.74
C ALA A 144 -9.60 -18.73 -2.12
N ALA A 145 -8.82 -18.58 -3.20
CA ALA A 145 -9.32 -18.74 -4.58
C ALA A 145 -9.76 -20.18 -4.90
N GLN A 146 -9.15 -21.18 -4.24
CA GLN A 146 -9.52 -22.59 -4.38
C GLN A 146 -10.69 -23.00 -3.49
N GLY A 147 -11.31 -22.08 -2.74
CA GLY A 147 -12.39 -22.38 -1.80
C GLY A 147 -11.94 -23.16 -0.55
N LYS A 148 -10.64 -23.21 -0.28
CA LYS A 148 -10.03 -23.85 0.89
C LYS A 148 -9.82 -22.88 2.06
N ALA A 149 -10.28 -21.63 1.91
CA ALA A 149 -10.15 -20.63 2.95
C ALA A 149 -10.93 -21.04 4.19
N HIS A 150 -10.27 -20.99 5.34
CA HIS A 150 -10.94 -21.07 6.62
C HIS A 150 -11.79 -19.80 6.83
N ASP A 151 -12.90 -19.92 7.56
CA ASP A 151 -13.71 -18.78 7.99
C ASP A 151 -12.83 -17.78 8.76
N GLU A 152 -12.40 -16.71 8.10
CA GLU A 152 -11.70 -15.62 8.77
C GLU A 152 -12.74 -14.69 9.39
N ARG A 153 -12.71 -14.52 10.71
CA ARG A 153 -13.59 -13.59 11.43
C ARG A 153 -12.82 -12.41 11.92
N LEU A 154 -13.23 -11.21 11.49
CA LEU A 154 -12.71 -9.96 12.02
C LEU A 154 -13.48 -9.62 13.31
N LEU A 155 -12.80 -9.68 14.46
CA LEU A 155 -13.36 -9.22 15.73
C LEU A 155 -12.98 -7.77 15.93
N VAL A 156 -13.96 -6.89 15.95
CA VAL A 156 -13.78 -5.47 16.22
C VAL A 156 -14.23 -5.16 17.64
N ARG A 157 -13.34 -4.59 18.46
CA ARG A 157 -13.73 -3.99 19.75
C ARG A 157 -14.33 -2.62 19.48
N ASN A 158 -15.39 -2.28 20.25
CA ASN A 158 -16.08 -0.99 20.13
C ASN A 158 -16.57 -0.71 18.69
N PHE A 159 -17.29 -1.67 18.12
CA PHE A 159 -17.82 -1.54 16.76
C PHE A 159 -18.69 -0.29 16.58
N ASN A 160 -19.33 0.20 17.64
CA ASN A 160 -20.06 1.48 17.63
C ASN A 160 -19.19 2.64 17.12
N THR A 161 -17.95 2.78 17.58
CA THR A 161 -17.02 3.84 17.12
C THR A 161 -16.68 3.66 15.64
N VAL A 162 -16.42 2.43 15.19
CA VAL A 162 -16.17 2.13 13.77
C VAL A 162 -17.40 2.45 12.93
N PHE A 163 -18.59 2.11 13.43
CA PHE A 163 -19.85 2.39 12.76
C PHE A 163 -20.11 3.91 12.62
N GLU A 164 -19.88 4.68 13.69
CA GLU A 164 -19.96 6.13 13.67
C GLU A 164 -19.02 6.74 12.64
N ASP A 165 -17.76 6.30 12.59
CA ASP A 165 -16.76 6.75 11.62
C ASP A 165 -17.12 6.39 10.17
N MET A 166 -17.67 5.19 9.95
CA MET A 166 -18.18 4.77 8.64
C MET A 166 -19.33 5.66 8.17
N ILE A 167 -20.29 5.96 9.04
CA ILE A 167 -21.42 6.82 8.71
C ILE A 167 -20.94 8.26 8.47
N ASP A 168 -20.05 8.80 9.31
CA ASP A 168 -19.46 10.13 9.11
C ASP A 168 -18.72 10.24 7.76
N SER A 169 -18.03 9.17 7.35
CA SER A 169 -17.34 9.14 6.05
C SER A 169 -18.30 9.13 4.85
N LEU A 170 -19.52 8.62 5.01
CA LEU A 170 -20.54 8.52 3.96
C LEU A 170 -21.40 9.78 3.84
N ILE A 171 -21.83 10.36 4.95
CA ILE A 171 -22.78 11.46 4.96
C ILE A 171 -22.23 12.76 5.57
N GLY A 172 -21.12 12.70 6.33
CA GLY A 172 -20.52 13.86 6.99
C GLY A 172 -19.95 14.88 6.02
N GLU A 173 -20.19 16.18 6.30
CA GLU A 173 -19.61 17.28 5.54
C GLU A 173 -18.10 17.38 5.80
N LYS A 174 -17.30 17.38 4.72
CA LYS A 174 -15.83 17.40 4.81
C LYS A 174 -15.27 18.79 5.10
N ALA A 175 -15.98 19.84 4.75
CA ALA A 175 -15.54 21.23 4.88
C ALA A 175 -16.39 21.98 5.93
N LEU A 176 -16.32 21.53 7.18
CA LEU A 176 -17.04 22.17 8.28
C LEU A 176 -16.30 23.43 8.78
N PRO A 177 -17.04 24.50 9.16
CA PRO A 177 -16.48 25.62 9.90
C PRO A 177 -15.81 25.15 11.19
N SER A 178 -14.71 25.82 11.58
CA SER A 178 -14.00 25.52 12.82
C SER A 178 -14.92 25.68 14.03
N GLY A 179 -14.89 24.69 14.94
CA GLY A 179 -15.68 24.70 16.19
C GLY A 179 -17.10 24.16 16.05
N LEU A 180 -17.54 23.76 14.85
CA LEU A 180 -18.89 23.20 14.69
C LEU A 180 -18.98 21.74 15.15
N LYS A 181 -17.94 20.94 14.87
CA LYS A 181 -17.90 19.52 15.25
C LYS A 181 -17.47 19.31 16.72
N GLU A 182 -16.57 20.13 17.19
CA GLU A 182 -16.10 20.12 18.60
C GLU A 182 -16.69 21.29 19.33
N GLN A 183 -17.58 21.02 20.28
CA GLN A 183 -18.28 22.05 21.05
C GLN A 183 -17.42 22.62 22.17
N LYS A 184 -17.76 23.81 22.65
CA LYS A 184 -17.03 24.50 23.72
C LYS A 184 -16.95 23.73 25.04
N ASP A 185 -17.88 22.81 25.28
CA ASP A 185 -17.93 21.93 26.45
C ASP A 185 -17.18 20.61 26.25
N GLY A 186 -16.40 20.48 25.16
CA GLY A 186 -15.59 19.32 24.84
C GLY A 186 -16.38 18.14 24.28
N LYS A 187 -17.66 18.30 23.97
CA LYS A 187 -18.45 17.27 23.29
C LYS A 187 -18.16 17.28 21.78
N ILE A 188 -18.12 16.10 21.19
CA ILE A 188 -17.93 15.88 19.76
C ILE A 188 -19.25 15.40 19.18
N ILE A 189 -19.67 16.04 18.09
CA ILE A 189 -20.84 15.63 17.33
C ILE A 189 -20.46 14.51 16.37
N ASP A 190 -21.22 13.41 16.34
CA ASP A 190 -20.90 12.25 15.53
C ASP A 190 -20.91 12.61 14.02
N HIS A 191 -22.00 13.23 13.54
CA HIS A 191 -22.15 13.60 12.13
C HIS A 191 -22.75 14.99 11.99
N ILE A 192 -22.22 15.76 11.03
CA ILE A 192 -22.80 17.02 10.57
C ILE A 192 -22.82 16.97 9.05
N TYR A 193 -23.99 17.24 8.47
CA TYR A 193 -24.15 17.35 7.03
C TYR A 193 -24.98 18.57 6.68
N GLN A 194 -24.76 19.13 5.49
CA GLN A 194 -25.50 20.30 5.00
C GLN A 194 -26.54 19.85 3.99
N ASP A 195 -27.76 20.33 4.16
CA ASP A 195 -28.84 20.08 3.21
C ASP A 195 -29.81 21.25 3.24
N LYS A 196 -30.79 21.22 2.33
CA LYS A 196 -31.86 22.24 2.24
C LYS A 196 -32.74 22.19 3.49
N SER A 197 -33.08 23.37 3.98
CA SER A 197 -34.05 23.49 5.07
C SER A 197 -35.40 22.91 4.65
N LEU A 198 -36.04 22.15 5.53
CA LEU A 198 -37.43 21.67 5.32
C LEU A 198 -38.51 22.78 5.45
N ILE A 199 -38.12 23.95 5.98
CA ILE A 199 -39.08 25.05 6.32
C ILE A 199 -38.75 26.34 5.56
N GLY A 200 -37.54 26.50 5.03
CA GLY A 200 -37.06 27.71 4.35
C GLY A 200 -36.19 27.44 3.14
N ASP A 201 -35.84 28.49 2.38
CA ASP A 201 -35.05 28.36 1.15
C ASP A 201 -33.54 28.28 1.36
N GLY A 202 -33.03 28.26 2.59
CA GLY A 202 -31.60 28.24 2.90
C GLY A 202 -31.06 26.83 3.20
N ASN A 203 -29.76 26.69 3.03
CA ASN A 203 -29.05 25.49 3.51
C ASN A 203 -28.83 25.60 5.02
N ILE A 204 -29.04 24.50 5.73
CA ILE A 204 -28.81 24.39 7.16
C ILE A 204 -27.93 23.17 7.45
N TYR A 205 -27.29 23.18 8.61
CA TYR A 205 -26.55 22.03 9.11
C TYR A 205 -27.49 21.13 9.92
N PHE A 206 -27.50 19.86 9.58
CA PHE A 206 -28.18 18.81 10.32
C PHE A 206 -27.17 18.09 11.20
N ILE A 207 -27.57 17.80 12.44
CA ILE A 207 -26.79 17.04 13.42
C ILE A 207 -27.34 15.63 13.45
N GLY A 208 -26.47 14.65 13.20
CA GLY A 208 -26.77 13.22 13.28
C GLY A 208 -26.03 12.56 14.43
N ASP A 209 -26.67 11.63 15.11
CA ASP A 209 -26.12 10.76 16.15
C ASP A 209 -26.37 9.31 15.74
N SER A 210 -25.32 8.62 15.27
CA SER A 210 -25.42 7.23 14.84
C SER A 210 -25.32 6.29 16.01
N LYS A 211 -26.28 5.39 16.12
CA LYS A 211 -26.30 4.39 17.19
C LYS A 211 -26.40 2.99 16.62
N TYR A 212 -25.45 2.16 17.02
CA TYR A 212 -25.49 0.72 16.74
C TYR A 212 -26.23 -0.01 17.85
N TYR A 213 -27.49 -0.35 17.58
CA TYR A 213 -28.33 -1.10 18.53
C TYR A 213 -28.55 -2.53 18.06
N LYS A 214 -28.79 -3.43 19.01
CA LYS A 214 -29.35 -4.73 18.70
C LYS A 214 -30.83 -4.54 18.30
N GLU A 215 -31.36 -5.42 17.45
CA GLU A 215 -32.70 -5.33 16.84
C GLU A 215 -33.82 -5.13 17.89
N ASP A 216 -33.66 -5.69 19.09
CA ASP A 216 -34.65 -5.61 20.18
C ASP A 216 -34.39 -4.48 21.20
N SER A 217 -33.41 -3.59 20.95
CA SER A 217 -33.08 -2.53 21.90
C SER A 217 -33.85 -1.25 21.62
N THR A 218 -34.42 -0.62 22.68
CA THR A 218 -35.11 0.66 22.58
C THR A 218 -34.14 1.83 22.77
N VAL A 219 -34.32 2.90 21.98
CA VAL A 219 -33.55 4.14 22.12
C VAL A 219 -33.86 4.79 23.48
N GLY A 220 -32.87 4.85 24.37
CA GLY A 220 -33.04 5.45 25.71
C GLY A 220 -33.33 6.96 25.62
N GLN A 221 -34.12 7.46 26.56
CA GLN A 221 -34.47 8.89 26.64
C GLN A 221 -33.23 9.79 26.72
N HIS A 222 -32.17 9.36 27.40
CA HIS A 222 -30.88 10.08 27.46
C HIS A 222 -30.26 10.37 26.10
N SER A 223 -30.38 9.49 25.15
CA SER A 223 -29.87 9.69 23.80
C SER A 223 -30.59 10.80 23.03
N ARG A 224 -31.90 10.97 23.28
CA ARG A 224 -32.70 12.04 22.66
C ARG A 224 -32.36 13.41 23.26
N TYR A 225 -32.20 13.50 24.59
CA TYR A 225 -31.84 14.77 25.25
C TYR A 225 -30.44 15.27 24.85
N LYS A 226 -29.51 14.36 24.56
CA LYS A 226 -28.16 14.68 24.11
C LYS A 226 -28.16 15.45 22.80
N GLN A 227 -29.00 15.06 21.84
CA GLN A 227 -29.13 15.72 20.52
C GLN A 227 -29.67 17.15 20.65
N PHE A 228 -30.67 17.39 21.51
CA PHE A 228 -31.17 18.75 21.78
C PHE A 228 -30.10 19.66 22.41
N THR A 229 -29.23 19.09 23.24
CA THR A 229 -28.13 19.83 23.84
C THR A 229 -27.09 20.27 22.81
N TYR A 230 -26.79 19.39 21.83
CA TYR A 230 -25.89 19.72 20.71
C TYR A 230 -26.42 20.83 19.81
N ALA A 231 -27.70 20.86 19.57
CA ALA A 231 -28.33 21.87 18.71
C ALA A 231 -28.42 23.25 19.40
N LYS A 232 -28.30 23.33 20.72
CA LYS A 232 -28.45 24.56 21.51
C LYS A 232 -27.12 25.27 21.80
N ASN A 233 -26.00 24.59 21.73
CA ASN A 233 -24.65 25.12 22.03
C ASN A 233 -23.91 25.53 20.75
#